data_3fbba2c97979d56908e25d97aa13ebcd
#
_entry.id   3fbba2c97979d56908e25d97aa13ebcd
#
_cell.length_a   1.000
_cell.length_b   1.000
_cell.length_c   1.000
_cell.angle_alpha   90.00
_cell.angle_beta   90.00
_cell.angle_gamma   90.00
#
_symmetry.space_group_name_H-M   'P 1'
#
loop_
_entity.id
_entity.type
_entity.pdbx_description
1 polymer ?
#
loop_
_entity_poly.entity_id
_entity_poly.type
_entity_poly.pdbx_seq_one_letter_code
_entity_poly.pdbx_strand_id
1 'polypeptide(L)'
;MLLENKKILIMGIRNKWSIAFGIAKSAYENGAKLLFTCKGEENKSKIEELVSEFKGSKVYLLDEASDDEQVRATFEKIKEENGKIDGIVHAIAHAFTEDLHNDFIQTSKEGYLHACEVSAYSFVLAVRTAKELDMLNENASLVTLTYYGSTKVIEGYNVM
;
A
#
# COMPACT_ATOMS: atom_id res chain seq x y z
N MET A 1 -13.41 17.82 -11.41
CA MET A 1 -12.35 16.82 -11.51
C MET A 1 -12.91 15.45 -11.12
N LEU A 2 -12.39 14.35 -11.66
CA LEU A 2 -12.95 13.00 -11.45
C LEU A 2 -12.93 12.56 -9.98
N LEU A 3 -11.91 12.97 -9.22
CA LEU A 3 -11.70 12.61 -7.82
C LEU A 3 -11.84 13.81 -6.87
N GLU A 4 -12.55 14.84 -7.29
CA GLU A 4 -12.73 16.04 -6.48
C GLU A 4 -13.37 15.69 -5.12
N ASN A 5 -12.75 16.17 -4.04
CA ASN A 5 -13.13 15.89 -2.65
C ASN A 5 -13.01 14.42 -2.21
N LYS A 6 -12.48 13.52 -3.05
CA LYS A 6 -12.21 12.14 -2.66
C LYS A 6 -10.95 12.03 -1.83
N LYS A 7 -10.98 11.22 -0.78
CA LYS A 7 -9.84 10.90 0.08
C LYS A 7 -9.33 9.51 -0.26
N ILE A 8 -8.06 9.41 -0.66
CA ILE A 8 -7.44 8.16 -1.10
C ILE A 8 -6.25 7.85 -0.18
N LEU A 9 -6.27 6.68 0.44
CA LEU A 9 -5.13 6.12 1.17
C LEU A 9 -4.25 5.34 0.20
N ILE A 10 -2.98 5.73 0.10
CA ILE A 10 -1.99 5.05 -0.73
C ILE A 10 -0.96 4.40 0.17
N MET A 11 -0.89 3.07 0.12
CA MET A 11 0.02 2.25 0.90
C MET A 11 1.21 1.81 0.03
N GLY A 12 2.43 1.87 0.58
CA GLY A 12 3.63 1.38 -0.11
C GLY A 12 4.38 2.39 -0.99
N ILE A 13 4.18 3.69 -0.75
CA ILE A 13 5.01 4.70 -1.41
C ILE A 13 6.44 4.64 -0.87
N ARG A 14 7.44 4.65 -1.77
CA ARG A 14 8.86 4.51 -1.41
C ARG A 14 9.74 5.62 -1.99
N ASN A 15 9.53 6.00 -3.22
CA ASN A 15 10.29 7.02 -3.93
C ASN A 15 9.50 7.50 -5.16
N LYS A 16 10.03 8.51 -5.87
CA LYS A 16 9.41 9.09 -7.07
C LYS A 16 9.26 8.14 -8.27
N TRP A 17 9.93 6.99 -8.24
CA TRP A 17 9.88 5.96 -9.28
C TRP A 17 8.87 4.85 -8.96
N SER A 18 8.32 4.84 -7.74
CA SER A 18 7.33 3.84 -7.35
C SER A 18 6.02 4.05 -8.12
N ILE A 19 5.36 2.95 -8.47
CA ILE A 19 4.02 2.99 -9.09
C ILE A 19 3.05 3.77 -8.19
N ALA A 20 3.17 3.61 -6.88
CA ALA A 20 2.39 4.36 -5.89
C ALA A 20 2.52 5.88 -6.06
N PHE A 21 3.72 6.39 -6.39
CA PHE A 21 3.91 7.81 -6.65
C PHE A 21 3.21 8.27 -7.93
N GLY A 22 3.30 7.48 -9.01
CA GLY A 22 2.59 7.77 -10.25
C GLY A 22 1.07 7.80 -10.07
N ILE A 23 0.52 6.85 -9.28
CA ILE A 23 -0.90 6.82 -8.91
C ILE A 23 -1.26 8.04 -8.07
N ALA A 24 -0.44 8.38 -7.06
CA ALA A 24 -0.63 9.55 -6.22
C ALA A 24 -0.73 10.83 -7.05
N LYS A 25 0.22 11.03 -7.97
CA LYS A 25 0.24 12.18 -8.86
C LYS A 25 -1.02 12.29 -9.70
N SER A 26 -1.40 11.20 -10.36
CA SER A 26 -2.62 11.16 -11.17
C SER A 26 -3.88 11.44 -10.34
N ALA A 27 -3.99 10.84 -9.14
CA ALA A 27 -5.13 11.06 -8.25
C ALA A 27 -5.20 12.53 -7.77
N TYR A 28 -4.06 13.11 -7.40
CA TYR A 28 -3.97 14.51 -6.97
C TYR A 28 -4.36 15.49 -8.09
N GLU A 29 -3.84 15.30 -9.31
CA GLU A 29 -4.19 16.08 -10.48
C GLU A 29 -5.68 16.00 -10.83
N ASN A 30 -6.36 14.92 -10.41
CA ASN A 30 -7.81 14.76 -10.54
C ASN A 30 -8.61 15.23 -9.31
N GLY A 31 -7.97 15.89 -8.33
CA GLY A 31 -8.63 16.57 -7.22
C GLY A 31 -8.73 15.75 -5.92
N ALA A 32 -8.07 14.60 -5.84
CA ALA A 32 -8.06 13.80 -4.63
C ALA A 32 -7.24 14.44 -3.50
N LYS A 33 -7.67 14.21 -2.26
CA LYS A 33 -6.87 14.41 -1.05
C LYS A 33 -6.15 13.09 -0.73
N LEU A 34 -4.84 13.16 -0.54
CA LEU A 34 -4.01 11.96 -0.40
C LEU A 34 -3.55 11.73 1.03
N LEU A 35 -3.64 10.48 1.44
CA LEU A 35 -3.10 9.96 2.69
C LEU A 35 -2.12 8.84 2.34
N PHE A 36 -1.02 8.74 3.07
CA PHE A 36 0.03 7.78 2.78
C PHE A 36 0.39 6.96 4.00
N THR A 37 0.77 5.70 3.81
CA THR A 37 1.52 4.95 4.81
C THR A 37 2.96 4.76 4.37
N CYS A 38 3.89 4.76 5.32
CA CYS A 38 5.29 4.45 5.09
C CYS A 38 5.83 3.51 6.17
N LYS A 39 6.85 2.74 5.82
CA LYS A 39 7.61 1.86 6.74
C LYS A 39 8.86 2.58 7.23
N GLY A 40 9.12 2.50 8.54
CA GLY A 40 10.32 3.03 9.20
C GLY A 40 10.20 4.52 9.52
N GLU A 41 10.37 4.86 10.79
CA GLU A 41 10.38 6.26 11.24
C GLU A 41 11.50 7.07 10.53
N GLU A 42 12.63 6.42 10.25
CA GLU A 42 13.76 7.01 9.53
C GLU A 42 13.43 7.38 8.07
N ASN A 43 12.39 6.78 7.49
CA ASN A 43 11.95 7.06 6.13
C ASN A 43 10.84 8.11 6.09
N LYS A 44 10.14 8.32 7.20
CA LYS A 44 8.95 9.17 7.25
C LYS A 44 9.22 10.58 6.75
N SER A 45 10.28 11.23 7.24
CA SER A 45 10.65 12.59 6.80
C SER A 45 10.97 12.66 5.30
N LYS A 46 11.61 11.62 4.75
CA LYS A 46 11.91 11.54 3.30
C LYS A 46 10.61 11.37 2.48
N ILE A 47 9.66 10.60 2.99
CA ILE A 47 8.37 10.43 2.32
C ILE A 47 7.53 11.72 2.45
N GLU A 48 7.54 12.39 3.60
CA GLU A 48 6.89 13.69 3.77
C GLU A 48 7.44 14.74 2.80
N GLU A 49 8.76 14.79 2.63
CA GLU A 49 9.41 15.64 1.61
C GLU A 49 8.97 15.26 0.19
N LEU A 50 9.00 13.95 -0.13
CA LEU A 50 8.59 13.43 -1.43
C LEU A 50 7.15 13.80 -1.80
N VAL A 51 6.23 13.73 -0.84
CA VAL A 51 4.79 14.00 -1.08
C VAL A 51 4.40 15.44 -0.80
N SER A 52 5.34 16.32 -0.46
CA SER A 52 5.09 17.74 -0.15
C SER A 52 4.47 18.52 -1.33
N GLU A 53 4.70 18.05 -2.56
CA GLU A 53 4.05 18.60 -3.75
C GLU A 53 2.52 18.36 -3.78
N PHE A 54 2.03 17.34 -3.06
CA PHE A 54 0.59 17.05 -2.92
C PHE A 54 0.03 17.79 -1.70
N LYS A 55 -0.34 19.04 -1.89
CA LYS A 55 -0.78 19.92 -0.80
C LYS A 55 -1.91 19.30 0.03
N GLY A 56 -1.72 19.29 1.35
CA GLY A 56 -2.68 18.74 2.31
C GLY A 56 -2.61 17.24 2.49
N SER A 57 -1.62 16.56 1.89
CA SER A 57 -1.34 15.15 2.15
C SER A 57 -0.81 14.94 3.57
N LYS A 58 -1.02 13.73 4.10
CA LYS A 58 -0.50 13.29 5.39
C LYS A 58 0.17 11.92 5.26
N VAL A 59 1.22 11.70 6.05
CA VAL A 59 1.97 10.44 6.08
C VAL A 59 1.83 9.80 7.46
N TYR A 60 1.46 8.53 7.48
CA TYR A 60 1.29 7.71 8.68
C TYR A 60 2.30 6.58 8.70
N LEU A 61 2.85 6.29 9.86
CA LEU A 61 3.75 5.15 10.04
C LEU A 61 2.95 3.85 10.07
N LEU A 62 3.41 2.86 9.32
CA LEU A 62 2.92 1.49 9.32
C LEU A 62 4.09 0.57 8.95
N ASP A 63 4.75 0.02 9.95
CA ASP A 63 5.97 -0.76 9.77
C ASP A 63 5.69 -2.15 9.20
N GLU A 64 4.65 -2.81 9.70
CA GLU A 64 4.25 -4.13 9.22
C GLU A 64 2.78 -4.11 8.77
N ALA A 65 2.58 -4.07 7.46
CA ALA A 65 1.24 -4.01 6.86
C ALA A 65 0.47 -5.34 6.94
N SER A 66 1.10 -6.41 7.42
CA SER A 66 0.49 -7.71 7.70
C SER A 66 0.23 -7.95 9.20
N ASP A 67 0.56 -7.00 10.06
CA ASP A 67 0.30 -7.06 11.50
C ASP A 67 -1.05 -6.42 11.84
N ASP A 68 -1.96 -7.23 12.43
CA ASP A 68 -3.33 -6.80 12.75
C ASP A 68 -3.38 -5.59 13.70
N GLU A 69 -2.51 -5.54 14.71
CA GLU A 69 -2.52 -4.48 15.73
C GLU A 69 -2.01 -3.17 15.13
N GLN A 70 -0.92 -3.22 14.37
CA GLN A 70 -0.35 -2.03 13.73
C GLN A 70 -1.28 -1.44 12.66
N VAL A 71 -1.87 -2.29 11.82
CA VAL A 71 -2.83 -1.84 10.80
C VAL A 71 -4.04 -1.20 11.47
N ARG A 72 -4.59 -1.82 12.52
CA ARG A 72 -5.72 -1.27 13.26
C ARG A 72 -5.39 0.08 13.90
N ALA A 73 -4.31 0.18 14.64
CA ALA A 73 -3.91 1.43 15.30
C ALA A 73 -3.68 2.57 14.29
N THR A 74 -3.01 2.26 13.17
CA THR A 74 -2.77 3.24 12.11
C THR A 74 -4.07 3.68 11.45
N PHE A 75 -4.99 2.77 11.16
CA PHE A 75 -6.26 3.09 10.51
C PHE A 75 -7.23 3.82 11.43
N GLU A 76 -7.25 3.51 12.73
CA GLU A 76 -7.98 4.28 13.74
C GLU A 76 -7.52 5.74 13.75
N LYS A 77 -6.20 5.97 13.78
CA LYS A 77 -5.63 7.33 13.70
C LYS A 77 -5.98 8.04 12.40
N ILE A 78 -5.89 7.35 11.26
CA ILE A 78 -6.28 7.93 9.96
C ILE A 78 -7.77 8.32 9.99
N LYS A 79 -8.64 7.46 10.50
CA LYS A 79 -10.07 7.74 10.60
C LYS A 79 -10.38 8.89 11.54
N GLU A 80 -9.75 8.94 12.71
CA GLU A 80 -9.91 10.03 13.69
C GLU A 80 -9.57 11.38 13.08
N GLU A 81 -8.45 11.45 12.37
CA GLU A 81 -7.96 12.71 11.82
C GLU A 81 -8.62 13.14 10.50
N ASN A 82 -9.16 12.21 9.72
CA ASN A 82 -9.64 12.50 8.37
C ASN A 82 -11.08 12.05 8.12
N GLY A 83 -11.70 11.30 9.04
CA GLY A 83 -13.00 10.68 8.81
C GLY A 83 -12.94 9.52 7.80
N LYS A 84 -14.06 9.24 7.16
CA LYS A 84 -14.13 8.18 6.15
C LYS A 84 -13.34 8.55 4.88
N ILE A 85 -12.84 7.51 4.19
CA ILE A 85 -12.08 7.61 2.93
C ILE A 85 -12.85 6.98 1.77
N ASP A 86 -12.47 7.36 0.55
CA ASP A 86 -13.14 6.94 -0.69
C ASP A 86 -12.35 5.87 -1.45
N GLY A 87 -11.13 5.58 -1.02
CA GLY A 87 -10.36 4.53 -1.65
C GLY A 87 -9.08 4.14 -0.91
N ILE A 88 -8.65 2.91 -1.18
CA ILE A 88 -7.35 2.37 -0.76
C ILE A 88 -6.63 1.87 -1.99
N VAL A 89 -5.40 2.32 -2.17
CA VAL A 89 -4.45 1.78 -3.14
C VAL A 89 -3.38 1.01 -2.37
N HIS A 90 -3.37 -0.31 -2.52
CA HIS A 90 -2.38 -1.19 -1.94
C HIS A 90 -1.27 -1.45 -2.96
N ALA A 91 -0.12 -0.84 -2.75
CA ALA A 91 1.05 -0.95 -3.61
C ALA A 91 2.26 -1.52 -2.82
N ILE A 92 1.99 -2.52 -2.00
CA ILE A 92 2.96 -3.20 -1.15
C ILE A 92 3.24 -4.58 -1.72
N ALA A 93 4.52 -4.92 -1.87
CA ALA A 93 4.97 -6.26 -2.18
C ALA A 93 6.42 -6.44 -1.70
N HIS A 94 6.75 -7.62 -1.23
CA HIS A 94 8.11 -7.99 -0.87
C HIS A 94 8.30 -9.50 -0.91
N ALA A 95 9.46 -9.91 -1.42
CA ALA A 95 9.97 -11.28 -1.34
C ALA A 95 11.48 -11.25 -1.07
N PHE A 96 12.02 -12.33 -0.53
CA PHE A 96 13.46 -12.45 -0.34
C PHE A 96 14.15 -12.62 -1.70
N THR A 97 15.32 -11.99 -1.84
CA THR A 97 16.07 -11.97 -3.11
C THR A 97 16.40 -13.37 -3.60
N GLU A 98 16.76 -14.26 -2.69
CA GLU A 98 17.10 -15.65 -3.01
C GLU A 98 15.89 -16.39 -3.61
N ASP A 99 14.71 -16.20 -3.04
CA ASP A 99 13.46 -16.84 -3.51
C ASP A 99 12.94 -16.23 -4.81
N LEU A 100 13.40 -15.04 -5.20
CA LEU A 100 13.13 -14.45 -6.50
C LEU A 100 14.02 -15.03 -7.61
N HIS A 101 15.31 -15.23 -7.33
CA HIS A 101 16.33 -15.47 -8.36
C HIS A 101 16.77 -16.93 -8.50
N ASN A 102 16.63 -17.74 -7.45
CA ASN A 102 16.91 -19.17 -7.53
C ASN A 102 15.84 -19.90 -8.35
N ASP A 103 16.10 -21.17 -8.70
CA ASP A 103 15.08 -22.01 -9.33
C ASP A 103 13.83 -22.09 -8.45
N PHE A 104 12.65 -22.04 -9.05
CA PHE A 104 11.38 -22.04 -8.31
C PHE A 104 11.25 -23.21 -7.31
N ILE A 105 11.77 -24.39 -7.68
CA ILE A 105 11.77 -25.58 -6.82
C ILE A 105 12.63 -25.43 -5.54
N GLN A 106 13.49 -24.43 -5.50
CA GLN A 106 14.35 -24.09 -4.34
C GLN A 106 13.72 -23.04 -3.43
N THR A 107 12.52 -22.56 -3.76
CA THR A 107 11.80 -21.57 -2.93
C THR A 107 11.68 -22.08 -1.49
N SER A 108 12.14 -21.29 -0.54
CA SER A 108 12.05 -21.63 0.87
C SER A 108 10.62 -21.53 1.37
N LYS A 109 10.24 -22.36 2.35
CA LYS A 109 8.92 -22.25 2.99
C LYS A 109 8.73 -20.88 3.65
N GLU A 110 9.78 -20.39 4.30
CA GLU A 110 9.76 -19.09 4.97
C GLU A 110 9.54 -17.95 3.98
N GLY A 111 10.30 -17.93 2.87
CA GLY A 111 10.17 -16.91 1.84
C GLY A 111 8.84 -16.95 1.10
N TYR A 112 8.31 -18.16 0.84
CA TYR A 112 6.98 -18.33 0.26
C TYR A 112 5.89 -17.72 1.17
N LEU A 113 5.92 -18.07 2.47
CA LEU A 113 4.95 -17.55 3.43
C LEU A 113 5.08 -16.03 3.58
N HIS A 114 6.31 -15.52 3.66
CA HIS A 114 6.58 -14.08 3.74
C HIS A 114 6.07 -13.33 2.49
N ALA A 115 6.35 -13.83 1.30
CA ALA A 115 5.87 -13.22 0.06
C ALA A 115 4.34 -13.16 0.00
N CYS A 116 3.66 -14.25 0.36
CA CYS A 116 2.19 -14.29 0.43
C CYS A 116 1.63 -13.35 1.50
N GLU A 117 2.23 -13.31 2.68
CA GLU A 117 1.80 -12.48 3.80
C GLU A 117 1.90 -10.99 3.46
N VAL A 118 3.10 -10.56 3.03
CA VAL A 118 3.36 -9.13 2.78
C VAL A 118 2.70 -8.65 1.48
N SER A 119 2.66 -9.49 0.44
CA SER A 119 2.22 -9.03 -0.88
C SER A 119 0.74 -9.26 -1.16
N ALA A 120 0.10 -10.25 -0.52
CA ALA A 120 -1.30 -10.60 -0.75
C ALA A 120 -2.18 -10.43 0.49
N TYR A 121 -1.80 -11.05 1.62
CA TYR A 121 -2.62 -11.01 2.83
C TYR A 121 -2.76 -9.60 3.40
N SER A 122 -1.72 -8.79 3.34
CA SER A 122 -1.76 -7.40 3.81
C SER A 122 -2.87 -6.56 3.16
N PHE A 123 -3.22 -6.83 1.89
CA PHE A 123 -4.39 -6.20 1.25
C PHE A 123 -5.70 -6.67 1.88
N VAL A 124 -5.84 -7.97 2.13
CA VAL A 124 -7.03 -8.52 2.80
C VAL A 124 -7.19 -7.92 4.19
N LEU A 125 -6.09 -7.83 4.95
CA LEU A 125 -6.07 -7.22 6.28
C LEU A 125 -6.47 -5.75 6.24
N ALA A 126 -5.88 -4.96 5.32
CA ALA A 126 -6.22 -3.54 5.18
C ALA A 126 -7.71 -3.34 4.87
N VAL A 127 -8.28 -4.12 3.95
CA VAL A 127 -9.71 -4.03 3.59
C VAL A 127 -10.60 -4.45 4.75
N ARG A 128 -10.27 -5.56 5.43
CA ARG A 128 -11.00 -6.05 6.61
C ARG A 128 -11.03 -4.99 7.70
N THR A 129 -9.87 -4.46 8.08
CA THR A 129 -9.74 -3.46 9.14
C THR A 129 -10.48 -2.17 8.79
N ALA A 130 -10.34 -1.68 7.56
CA ALA A 130 -11.06 -0.49 7.12
C ALA A 130 -12.59 -0.67 7.18
N LYS A 131 -13.09 -1.86 6.86
CA LYS A 131 -14.51 -2.21 6.97
C LYS A 131 -14.97 -2.30 8.42
N GLU A 132 -14.24 -3.02 9.27
CA GLU A 132 -14.55 -3.16 10.71
C GLU A 132 -14.58 -1.82 11.43
N LEU A 133 -13.68 -0.92 11.08
CA LEU A 133 -13.64 0.44 11.60
C LEU A 133 -14.68 1.39 10.99
N ASP A 134 -15.53 0.93 10.08
CA ASP A 134 -16.45 1.81 9.33
C ASP A 134 -15.71 3.04 8.74
N MET A 135 -14.54 2.79 8.15
CA MET A 135 -13.65 3.82 7.62
C MET A 135 -13.94 4.17 6.16
N LEU A 136 -14.71 3.33 5.47
CA LEU A 136 -14.98 3.48 4.04
C LEU A 136 -16.28 4.24 3.79
N ASN A 137 -16.26 5.17 2.83
CA ASN A 137 -17.48 5.74 2.27
C ASN A 137 -18.22 4.71 1.41
N GLU A 138 -19.49 4.95 1.16
CA GLU A 138 -20.26 4.16 0.20
C GLU A 138 -19.60 4.24 -1.20
N ASN A 139 -19.49 3.09 -1.87
CA ASN A 139 -18.81 2.95 -3.16
C ASN A 139 -17.31 3.29 -3.13
N ALA A 140 -16.64 3.15 -1.98
CA ALA A 140 -15.20 3.28 -1.92
C ALA A 140 -14.50 2.27 -2.86
N SER A 141 -13.44 2.71 -3.54
CA SER A 141 -12.67 1.89 -4.46
C SER A 141 -11.45 1.27 -3.75
N LEU A 142 -11.28 -0.03 -3.88
CA LEU A 142 -10.18 -0.78 -3.27
C LEU A 142 -9.35 -1.42 -4.38
N VAL A 143 -8.08 -1.05 -4.49
CA VAL A 143 -7.21 -1.43 -5.61
C VAL A 143 -5.92 -2.03 -5.06
N THR A 144 -5.51 -3.16 -5.60
CA THR A 144 -4.17 -3.72 -5.41
C THR A 144 -3.46 -3.84 -6.75
N LEU A 145 -2.14 -3.98 -6.71
CA LEU A 145 -1.33 -4.16 -7.91
C LEU A 145 -1.05 -5.64 -8.12
N THR A 146 -1.13 -6.06 -9.36
CA THR A 146 -0.65 -7.36 -9.82
C THR A 146 0.20 -7.16 -11.06
N TYR A 147 0.81 -8.22 -11.58
CA TYR A 147 1.66 -8.09 -12.75
C TYR A 147 1.51 -9.29 -13.70
N TYR A 148 2.22 -9.24 -14.81
CA TYR A 148 2.12 -10.23 -15.87
C TYR A 148 2.52 -11.66 -15.44
N GLY A 149 3.33 -11.78 -14.37
CA GLY A 149 3.68 -13.05 -13.74
C GLY A 149 2.50 -13.86 -13.21
N SER A 150 1.32 -13.23 -13.00
CA SER A 150 0.09 -13.94 -12.64
C SER A 150 -0.40 -14.90 -13.74
N THR A 151 0.04 -14.73 -14.98
CA THR A 151 -0.38 -15.54 -16.15
C THR A 151 0.79 -16.08 -16.97
N LYS A 152 2.02 -15.63 -16.71
CA LYS A 152 3.24 -16.02 -17.43
C LYS A 152 4.39 -16.24 -16.47
N VAL A 153 5.29 -17.14 -16.83
CA VAL A 153 6.57 -17.31 -16.13
C VAL A 153 7.47 -16.13 -16.45
N ILE A 154 8.00 -15.49 -15.44
CA ILE A 154 8.96 -14.40 -15.54
C ILE A 154 10.25 -14.84 -14.85
N GLU A 155 11.33 -14.95 -15.60
CA GLU A 155 12.64 -15.32 -15.08
C GLU A 155 13.11 -14.34 -13.99
N GLY A 156 13.66 -14.87 -12.89
CA GLY A 156 14.14 -14.05 -11.77
C GLY A 156 13.05 -13.41 -10.93
N TYR A 157 11.79 -13.90 -11.02
CA TYR A 157 10.66 -13.37 -10.26
C TYR A 157 9.72 -14.48 -9.75
N ASN A 158 10.32 -15.52 -9.20
CA ASN A 158 9.67 -16.82 -9.01
C ASN A 158 8.54 -16.86 -7.99
N VAL A 159 8.70 -16.27 -6.81
CA VAL A 159 7.77 -16.42 -5.69
C VAL A 159 6.69 -15.33 -5.64
N MET A 160 6.82 -14.32 -6.48
CA MET A 160 5.92 -13.16 -6.55
C MET A 160 4.74 -13.37 -7.49
#